data_c25ec9155a273a0f8cdcd69cae51c02e
#
_entry.id   c25ec9155a273a0f8cdcd69cae51c02e
#
_cell.length_a   1.000
_cell.length_b   1.000
_cell.length_c   1.000
_cell.angle_alpha   90.00
_cell.angle_beta   90.00
_cell.angle_gamma   90.00
#
_symmetry.space_group_name_H-M   'P 1'
#
loop_
_entity.id
_entity.type
_entity.pdbx_description
1 polymer ?
#
loop_
_entity_poly.entity_id
_entity_poly.type
_entity_poly.pdbx_seq_one_letter_code
_entity_poly.pdbx_strand_id
1 'polypeptide(L)'
;MRNTILRAAVALAAFCGAGAANAQTATQDINISATVASYCTINNITGPAALTATIPVTNGVVTTTAIPNTIASVACNNAADVIASSVSGGVTLGGAAASGTTNIIDYTGVATFASAASTIDTATVATAAGTETGNTAVTSGAATGNLSVTITPAQPALPLMPGATYADTLRVTLTAH
;
A
#
# COMPACT_ATOMS: atom_id res chain seq x y z
N MET A 1 11.33 -111.30 21.68
CA MET A 1 12.52 -111.04 22.50
C MET A 1 13.65 -110.54 21.62
N ARG A 2 14.23 -109.54 21.76
CA ARG A 2 15.38 -108.80 21.18
C ARG A 2 14.98 -107.62 20.32
N ASN A 3 15.01 -106.50 21.00
CA ASN A 3 14.85 -105.15 20.43
C ASN A 3 16.08 -104.81 19.56
N THR A 4 15.81 -104.40 18.37
CA THR A 4 16.84 -103.73 17.55
C THR A 4 16.46 -102.29 17.37
N ILE A 5 17.16 -101.40 18.04
CA ILE A 5 16.98 -99.95 17.99
C ILE A 5 17.73 -99.46 16.75
N LEU A 6 16.98 -99.01 15.77
CA LEU A 6 17.52 -98.33 14.59
C LEU A 6 17.71 -96.85 14.90
N ARG A 7 18.96 -96.43 14.99
CA ARG A 7 19.32 -95.03 15.18
C ARG A 7 19.29 -94.30 13.82
N ALA A 8 18.24 -93.55 13.55
CA ALA A 8 18.23 -92.66 12.42
C ALA A 8 18.81 -91.31 12.86
N ALA A 9 20.02 -91.00 12.39
CA ALA A 9 20.61 -89.67 12.55
C ALA A 9 20.00 -88.77 11.52
N VAL A 10 19.12 -87.84 11.97
CA VAL A 10 18.63 -86.75 11.15
C VAL A 10 19.63 -85.61 11.25
N ALA A 11 20.39 -85.38 10.18
CA ALA A 11 21.21 -84.19 10.02
C ALA A 11 20.31 -83.00 9.68
N LEU A 12 20.08 -82.14 10.65
CA LEU A 12 19.35 -80.88 10.46
C LEU A 12 20.34 -79.88 9.87
N ALA A 13 20.34 -79.71 8.54
CA ALA A 13 21.06 -78.67 7.88
C ALA A 13 20.31 -77.31 8.15
N ALA A 14 20.83 -76.53 9.09
CA ALA A 14 20.38 -75.15 9.31
C ALA A 14 20.87 -74.36 8.14
N PHE A 15 19.96 -74.07 7.17
CA PHE A 15 20.14 -73.04 6.19
C PHE A 15 19.94 -71.72 6.90
N CYS A 16 21.03 -71.12 7.36
CA CYS A 16 21.05 -69.64 7.67
C CYS A 16 20.98 -68.92 6.36
N GLY A 17 19.76 -68.78 5.82
CA GLY A 17 19.49 -67.82 4.80
C GLY A 17 19.61 -66.41 5.44
N ALA A 18 20.76 -65.77 5.25
CA ALA A 18 20.87 -64.33 5.51
C ALA A 18 19.97 -63.66 4.50
N GLY A 19 18.70 -63.52 4.86
CA GLY A 19 17.78 -62.63 4.15
C GLY A 19 18.32 -61.22 4.30
N ALA A 20 18.87 -60.66 3.23
CA ALA A 20 19.15 -59.25 3.19
C ALA A 20 17.85 -58.54 3.50
N ALA A 21 17.75 -57.97 4.70
CA ALA A 21 16.66 -57.08 5.05
C ALA A 21 16.79 -55.85 4.14
N ASN A 22 16.06 -55.86 3.04
CA ASN A 22 15.89 -54.66 2.22
C ASN A 22 15.15 -53.69 3.08
N ALA A 23 15.87 -52.70 3.64
CA ALA A 23 15.26 -51.56 4.31
C ALA A 23 14.44 -50.80 3.27
N GLN A 24 13.16 -51.06 3.25
CA GLN A 24 12.23 -50.35 2.37
C GLN A 24 11.97 -48.97 2.96
N THR A 25 12.49 -47.95 2.31
CA THR A 25 12.21 -46.57 2.72
C THR A 25 10.81 -46.22 2.24
N ALA A 26 9.90 -45.95 3.15
CA ALA A 26 8.60 -45.38 2.84
C ALA A 26 8.71 -43.84 2.97
N THR A 27 8.41 -43.14 1.91
CA THR A 27 8.30 -41.65 1.91
C THR A 27 6.85 -41.27 1.68
N GLN A 28 6.40 -40.24 2.42
CA GLN A 28 5.09 -39.63 2.23
C GLN A 28 5.31 -38.15 2.04
N ASP A 29 4.89 -37.62 0.89
CA ASP A 29 4.92 -36.19 0.61
C ASP A 29 3.67 -35.53 1.19
N ILE A 30 3.88 -34.44 1.92
CA ILE A 30 2.83 -33.59 2.42
C ILE A 30 2.90 -32.29 1.63
N ASN A 31 1.91 -32.04 0.79
CA ASN A 31 1.80 -30.78 0.05
C ASN A 31 1.29 -29.68 0.97
N ILE A 32 2.13 -28.67 1.21
CA ILE A 32 1.78 -27.51 2.00
C ILE A 32 1.65 -26.34 1.02
N SER A 33 0.49 -25.67 1.02
CA SER A 33 0.24 -24.48 0.21
C SER A 33 -0.31 -23.35 1.05
N ALA A 34 0.09 -22.13 0.72
CA ALA A 34 -0.47 -20.91 1.30
C ALA A 34 -0.70 -19.89 0.19
N THR A 35 -1.81 -19.16 0.27
CA THR A 35 -2.11 -18.07 -0.65
C THR A 35 -2.09 -16.76 0.12
N VAL A 36 -1.28 -15.80 -0.34
CA VAL A 36 -1.21 -14.45 0.23
C VAL A 36 -1.79 -13.48 -0.78
N ALA A 37 -2.87 -12.80 -0.42
CA ALA A 37 -3.45 -11.75 -1.26
C ALA A 37 -2.52 -10.52 -1.29
N SER A 38 -2.54 -9.76 -2.39
CA SER A 38 -1.88 -8.47 -2.46
C SER A 38 -2.58 -7.45 -1.56
N TYR A 39 -1.83 -6.68 -0.80
CA TYR A 39 -2.36 -5.66 0.09
C TYR A 39 -1.38 -4.50 0.30
N CYS A 40 -1.95 -3.33 0.62
CA CYS A 40 -1.23 -2.20 1.18
C CYS A 40 -1.84 -1.80 2.53
N THR A 41 -1.00 -1.29 3.43
CA THR A 41 -1.43 -0.69 4.71
C THR A 41 -0.85 0.71 4.85
N ILE A 42 -1.60 1.60 5.50
CA ILE A 42 -1.14 2.92 5.93
C ILE A 42 -1.31 2.98 7.45
N ASN A 43 -0.27 3.35 8.21
CA ASN A 43 -0.25 3.27 9.68
C ASN A 43 -0.62 1.87 10.21
N ASN A 44 -0.19 0.81 9.50
CA ASN A 44 -0.55 -0.59 9.79
C ASN A 44 -2.06 -0.89 9.74
N ILE A 45 -2.86 -0.06 9.11
CA ILE A 45 -4.30 -0.28 8.90
C ILE A 45 -4.62 -0.30 7.40
N THR A 46 -5.64 -1.09 7.03
CA THR A 46 -6.22 -1.09 5.69
C THR A 46 -7.44 -0.17 5.67
N GLY A 47 -7.21 1.14 5.64
CA GLY A 47 -8.31 2.11 5.69
C GLY A 47 -7.80 3.54 5.63
N PRO A 48 -8.71 4.53 5.57
CA PRO A 48 -8.30 5.91 5.48
C PRO A 48 -7.58 6.36 6.76
N ALA A 49 -6.39 6.94 6.59
CA ALA A 49 -5.69 7.67 7.63
C ALA A 49 -5.84 9.17 7.34
N ALA A 50 -6.16 9.97 8.34
CA ALA A 50 -6.31 11.41 8.19
C ALA A 50 -5.11 12.16 8.78
N LEU A 51 -4.56 13.10 8.02
CA LEU A 51 -3.63 14.13 8.47
C LEU A 51 -4.24 15.50 8.22
N THR A 52 -3.87 16.45 9.06
CA THR A 52 -4.30 17.85 8.89
C THR A 52 -3.11 18.67 8.41
N ALA A 53 -3.29 19.40 7.30
CA ALA A 53 -2.37 20.40 6.83
C ALA A 53 -3.11 21.76 6.81
N THR A 54 -2.43 22.81 7.27
CA THR A 54 -3.00 24.16 7.27
C THR A 54 -2.21 25.02 6.30
N ILE A 55 -2.90 25.66 5.36
CA ILE A 55 -2.33 26.66 4.47
C ILE A 55 -2.42 28.01 5.19
N PRO A 56 -1.28 28.65 5.53
CA PRO A 56 -1.33 29.95 6.18
C PRO A 56 -1.80 31.05 5.20
N VAL A 57 -2.76 31.84 5.63
CA VAL A 57 -3.25 33.02 4.90
C VAL A 57 -3.17 34.21 5.85
N THR A 58 -2.44 35.25 5.45
CA THR A 58 -2.29 36.48 6.24
C THR A 58 -2.70 37.67 5.39
N ASN A 59 -3.70 38.40 5.84
CA ASN A 59 -4.25 39.58 5.11
C ASN A 59 -4.64 39.26 3.66
N GLY A 60 -5.19 38.06 3.40
CA GLY A 60 -5.58 37.62 2.06
C GLY A 60 -4.42 37.11 1.19
N VAL A 61 -3.20 37.10 1.72
CA VAL A 61 -2.03 36.57 1.03
C VAL A 61 -1.77 35.11 1.47
N VAL A 62 -1.76 34.21 0.50
CA VAL A 62 -1.48 32.79 0.71
C VAL A 62 0.01 32.57 0.85
N THR A 63 0.43 31.82 1.85
CA THR A 63 1.82 31.38 1.95
C THR A 63 2.05 30.24 0.95
N THR A 64 2.93 30.47 -0.03
CA THR A 64 3.24 29.51 -1.12
C THR A 64 4.36 28.53 -0.76
N THR A 65 4.83 28.54 0.49
CA THR A 65 5.85 27.59 0.96
C THR A 65 5.28 26.19 1.00
N ALA A 66 6.06 25.24 0.52
CA ALA A 66 5.71 23.81 0.56
C ALA A 66 5.48 23.33 1.99
N ILE A 67 4.40 22.57 2.20
CA ILE A 67 3.97 22.01 3.48
C ILE A 67 4.21 20.49 3.42
N PRO A 68 5.31 20.00 3.99
CA PRO A 68 5.60 18.58 4.01
C PRO A 68 4.79 17.87 5.09
N ASN A 69 4.30 16.68 4.76
CA ASN A 69 3.67 15.75 5.68
C ASN A 69 4.28 14.36 5.47
N THR A 70 4.38 13.59 6.55
CA THR A 70 4.92 12.24 6.50
C THR A 70 3.99 11.29 7.23
N ILE A 71 3.60 10.22 6.55
CA ILE A 71 2.82 9.12 7.11
C ILE A 71 3.78 7.95 7.28
N ALA A 72 4.00 7.52 8.52
CA ALA A 72 4.87 6.40 8.83
C ALA A 72 4.17 5.04 8.63
N SER A 73 4.95 3.98 8.66
CA SER A 73 4.46 2.59 8.70
C SER A 73 3.53 2.25 7.52
N VAL A 74 3.94 2.64 6.33
CA VAL A 74 3.29 2.25 5.07
C VAL A 74 3.97 1.01 4.53
N ALA A 75 3.18 0.02 4.13
CA ALA A 75 3.70 -1.24 3.58
C ALA A 75 2.78 -1.78 2.50
N CYS A 76 3.38 -2.22 1.39
CA CYS A 76 2.73 -3.01 0.34
C CYS A 76 3.52 -4.30 0.13
N ASN A 77 2.85 -5.44 0.09
CA ASN A 77 3.51 -6.74 -0.10
C ASN A 77 3.79 -7.07 -1.57
N ASN A 78 3.40 -6.20 -2.50
CA ASN A 78 3.65 -6.31 -3.93
C ASN A 78 3.83 -4.92 -4.54
N ALA A 79 4.06 -4.83 -5.86
CA ALA A 79 4.01 -3.56 -6.57
C ALA A 79 2.66 -2.88 -6.33
N ALA A 80 2.66 -1.56 -6.22
CA ALA A 80 1.45 -0.80 -5.92
C ALA A 80 1.36 0.48 -6.74
N ASP A 81 0.15 0.83 -7.15
CA ASP A 81 -0.17 2.15 -7.66
C ASP A 81 -0.20 3.15 -6.52
N VAL A 82 0.36 4.32 -6.75
CA VAL A 82 0.29 5.49 -5.89
C VAL A 82 -0.48 6.56 -6.64
N ILE A 83 -1.61 7.00 -6.10
CA ILE A 83 -2.48 8.00 -6.73
C ILE A 83 -2.83 9.07 -5.70
N ALA A 84 -2.51 10.33 -6.01
CA ALA A 84 -2.98 11.50 -5.27
C ALA A 84 -4.24 12.06 -5.93
N SER A 85 -5.24 12.45 -5.16
CA SER A 85 -6.46 13.08 -5.67
C SER A 85 -6.98 14.14 -4.71
N SER A 86 -7.48 15.26 -5.25
CA SER A 86 -8.22 16.28 -4.53
C SER A 86 -9.69 15.96 -4.58
N VAL A 87 -10.40 16.08 -3.48
CA VAL A 87 -11.84 15.83 -3.45
C VAL A 87 -12.63 17.01 -3.98
N SER A 88 -12.13 18.24 -3.80
CA SER A 88 -12.82 19.48 -4.15
C SER A 88 -12.18 20.21 -5.34
N GLY A 89 -11.07 19.70 -5.90
CA GLY A 89 -10.34 20.35 -7.00
C GLY A 89 -9.60 21.61 -6.55
N GLY A 90 -9.21 21.70 -5.28
CA GLY A 90 -8.55 22.81 -4.64
C GLY A 90 -9.16 23.14 -3.28
N VAL A 91 -8.48 23.96 -2.49
CA VAL A 91 -8.97 24.35 -1.16
C VAL A 91 -10.04 25.43 -1.32
N THR A 92 -11.31 25.05 -1.15
CA THR A 92 -12.46 25.90 -1.48
C THR A 92 -13.23 26.37 -0.26
N LEU A 93 -13.84 27.55 -0.36
CA LEU A 93 -14.82 28.02 0.62
C LEU A 93 -16.21 27.41 0.39
N GLY A 94 -16.44 26.84 -0.81
CA GLY A 94 -17.77 26.44 -1.27
C GLY A 94 -18.59 27.61 -1.80
N GLY A 95 -19.59 27.31 -2.62
CA GLY A 95 -20.43 28.33 -3.26
C GLY A 95 -19.73 29.13 -4.38
N ALA A 96 -20.43 30.07 -4.98
CA ALA A 96 -19.91 30.92 -6.03
C ALA A 96 -19.08 32.07 -5.44
N ALA A 97 -17.97 32.42 -6.11
CA ALA A 97 -17.20 33.60 -5.75
C ALA A 97 -17.98 34.90 -6.02
N ALA A 98 -17.82 35.88 -5.16
CA ALA A 98 -18.32 37.22 -5.41
C ALA A 98 -17.52 37.89 -6.54
N SER A 99 -18.13 38.85 -7.24
CA SER A 99 -17.45 39.55 -8.33
C SER A 99 -16.13 40.19 -7.84
N GLY A 100 -15.06 39.96 -8.57
CA GLY A 100 -13.72 40.46 -8.24
C GLY A 100 -12.98 39.71 -7.11
N THR A 101 -13.50 38.55 -6.65
CA THR A 101 -12.83 37.67 -5.67
C THR A 101 -12.75 36.23 -6.17
N THR A 102 -11.97 35.43 -5.47
CA THR A 102 -11.95 33.97 -5.64
C THR A 102 -12.32 33.26 -4.35
N ASN A 103 -12.96 32.11 -4.48
CA ASN A 103 -13.32 31.22 -3.38
C ASN A 103 -12.46 29.92 -3.35
N ILE A 104 -11.35 29.90 -4.11
CA ILE A 104 -10.46 28.74 -4.21
C ILE A 104 -9.00 29.16 -4.01
N ILE A 105 -8.24 28.29 -3.40
CA ILE A 105 -6.78 28.30 -3.36
C ILE A 105 -6.32 27.02 -4.07
N ASP A 106 -5.68 27.19 -5.21
CA ASP A 106 -5.07 26.08 -5.92
C ASP A 106 -3.79 25.62 -5.24
N TYR A 107 -3.42 24.37 -5.47
CA TYR A 107 -2.17 23.80 -4.97
C TYR A 107 -1.65 22.68 -5.87
N THR A 108 -0.35 22.44 -5.79
CA THR A 108 0.26 21.22 -6.28
C THR A 108 0.47 20.26 -5.10
N GLY A 109 -0.02 19.03 -5.21
CA GLY A 109 0.18 17.95 -4.26
C GLY A 109 1.09 16.87 -4.83
N VAL A 110 2.11 16.46 -4.09
CA VAL A 110 3.00 15.36 -4.49
C VAL A 110 2.99 14.30 -3.40
N ALA A 111 2.57 13.09 -3.74
CA ALA A 111 2.61 11.92 -2.86
C ALA A 111 3.70 10.96 -3.34
N THR A 112 4.67 10.64 -2.49
CA THR A 112 5.80 9.76 -2.82
C THR A 112 5.88 8.59 -1.87
N PHE A 113 5.87 7.38 -2.42
CA PHE A 113 6.09 6.13 -1.69
C PHE A 113 7.06 5.24 -2.48
N ALA A 114 8.12 4.76 -1.82
CA ALA A 114 9.14 3.88 -2.42
C ALA A 114 9.62 4.37 -3.82
N SER A 115 9.94 5.66 -3.92
CA SER A 115 10.33 6.36 -5.16
C SER A 115 9.25 6.52 -6.24
N ALA A 116 8.08 5.93 -6.10
CA ALA A 116 6.93 6.24 -6.95
C ALA A 116 6.28 7.56 -6.49
N ALA A 117 6.14 8.52 -7.40
CA ALA A 117 5.59 9.84 -7.08
C ALA A 117 4.38 10.16 -7.95
N SER A 118 3.23 10.34 -7.31
CA SER A 118 2.01 10.85 -7.92
C SER A 118 1.91 12.35 -7.66
N THR A 119 1.62 13.11 -8.71
CA THR A 119 1.46 14.56 -8.64
C THR A 119 0.06 14.96 -9.09
N ILE A 120 -0.55 15.85 -8.36
CA ILE A 120 -1.80 16.52 -8.72
C ILE A 120 -1.55 18.03 -8.75
N ASP A 121 -2.17 18.74 -9.70
CA ASP A 121 -2.17 20.20 -9.81
C ASP A 121 -3.60 20.66 -9.97
N THR A 122 -4.18 21.26 -8.94
CA THR A 122 -5.57 21.70 -8.94
C THR A 122 -5.84 22.92 -9.81
N ALA A 123 -4.80 23.63 -10.25
CA ALA A 123 -4.93 24.78 -11.16
C ALA A 123 -5.19 24.37 -12.62
N THR A 124 -4.98 23.11 -12.98
CA THR A 124 -5.17 22.64 -14.37
C THR A 124 -6.63 22.40 -14.73
N VAL A 125 -7.52 22.35 -13.76
CA VAL A 125 -8.95 22.16 -13.99
C VAL A 125 -9.67 23.50 -13.90
N ALA A 126 -10.23 23.92 -15.02
CA ALA A 126 -10.82 25.25 -15.19
C ALA A 126 -12.08 25.55 -14.36
N THR A 127 -12.57 24.63 -13.56
CA THR A 127 -13.76 24.82 -12.71
C THR A 127 -13.64 23.98 -11.42
N ALA A 128 -13.49 24.70 -10.31
CA ALA A 128 -13.64 24.14 -9.00
C ALA A 128 -15.05 23.55 -8.82
N ALA A 129 -15.19 22.28 -8.90
CA ALA A 129 -16.26 21.48 -8.31
C ALA A 129 -16.10 20.02 -8.77
N GLY A 130 -15.30 19.26 -8.09
CA GLY A 130 -15.21 17.82 -8.35
C GLY A 130 -13.85 17.23 -7.98
N THR A 131 -13.83 15.94 -7.92
CA THR A 131 -12.59 15.20 -7.65
C THR A 131 -11.63 15.37 -8.82
N GLU A 132 -10.43 15.83 -8.51
CA GLU A 132 -9.31 15.88 -9.42
C GLU A 132 -8.32 14.77 -9.08
N THR A 133 -7.79 14.08 -10.09
CA THR A 133 -6.89 12.95 -9.88
C THR A 133 -5.56 13.21 -10.59
N GLY A 134 -4.48 13.06 -9.84
CA GLY A 134 -3.13 13.14 -10.36
C GLY A 134 -2.73 11.92 -11.21
N ASN A 135 -1.48 11.90 -11.66
CA ASN A 135 -0.93 10.77 -12.38
C ASN A 135 -0.83 9.52 -11.47
N THR A 136 -1.01 8.35 -12.08
CA THR A 136 -0.68 7.08 -11.43
C THR A 136 0.82 6.86 -11.50
N ALA A 137 1.45 6.59 -10.36
CA ALA A 137 2.83 6.14 -10.26
C ALA A 137 2.87 4.73 -9.66
N VAL A 138 3.80 3.88 -10.09
CA VAL A 138 3.86 2.48 -9.68
C VAL A 138 5.17 2.20 -8.95
N THR A 139 5.11 1.55 -7.80
CA THR A 139 6.32 1.06 -7.12
C THR A 139 6.91 -0.13 -7.88
N SER A 140 8.23 -0.32 -7.79
CA SER A 140 8.93 -1.39 -8.51
C SER A 140 8.66 -2.80 -7.94
N GLY A 141 8.00 -2.91 -6.80
CA GLY A 141 7.73 -4.17 -6.11
C GLY A 141 7.21 -3.93 -4.70
N ALA A 142 7.28 -4.95 -3.86
CA ALA A 142 6.97 -4.84 -2.44
C ALA A 142 7.82 -3.77 -1.77
N ALA A 143 7.21 -2.95 -0.94
CA ALA A 143 7.89 -1.83 -0.30
C ALA A 143 7.34 -1.56 1.09
N THR A 144 8.22 -1.07 1.96
CA THR A 144 7.88 -0.57 3.29
C THR A 144 8.59 0.75 3.53
N GLY A 145 7.98 1.65 4.27
CA GLY A 145 8.61 2.93 4.58
C GLY A 145 7.59 4.03 4.91
N ASN A 146 8.01 5.25 4.66
CA ASN A 146 7.15 6.41 4.84
C ASN A 146 6.51 6.80 3.51
N LEU A 147 5.26 7.23 3.56
CA LEU A 147 4.60 7.97 2.50
C LEU A 147 4.81 9.46 2.78
N SER A 148 5.52 10.13 1.89
CA SER A 148 5.74 11.58 1.96
C SER A 148 4.68 12.28 1.10
N VAL A 149 4.02 13.29 1.68
CA VAL A 149 3.04 14.11 0.97
C VAL A 149 3.45 15.57 1.12
N THR A 150 3.67 16.25 0.02
CA THR A 150 4.02 17.67 0.00
C THR A 150 2.92 18.45 -0.71
N ILE A 151 2.40 19.48 -0.05
CA ILE A 151 1.39 20.40 -0.60
C ILE A 151 2.06 21.74 -0.81
N THR A 152 2.03 22.25 -2.03
CA THR A 152 2.55 23.57 -2.38
C THR A 152 1.40 24.47 -2.84
N PRO A 153 0.91 25.37 -1.99
CA PRO A 153 -0.18 26.27 -2.36
C PRO A 153 0.25 27.32 -3.39
N ALA A 154 -0.68 27.72 -4.22
CA ALA A 154 -0.51 28.84 -5.16
C ALA A 154 -1.20 30.12 -4.65
N GLN A 155 -0.58 31.28 -4.90
CA GLN A 155 -1.24 32.55 -4.63
C GLN A 155 -2.30 32.78 -5.70
N PRO A 156 -3.58 32.98 -5.34
CA PRO A 156 -4.62 33.28 -6.30
C PRO A 156 -4.40 34.65 -6.97
N ALA A 157 -4.82 34.78 -8.22
CA ALA A 157 -4.74 36.07 -8.96
C ALA A 157 -5.72 37.10 -8.45
N LEU A 158 -6.84 36.67 -7.87
CA LEU A 158 -7.86 37.54 -7.28
C LEU A 158 -7.81 37.46 -5.75
N PRO A 159 -8.23 38.50 -5.03
CA PRO A 159 -8.36 38.44 -3.59
C PRO A 159 -9.28 37.31 -3.15
N LEU A 160 -8.90 36.64 -2.07
CA LEU A 160 -9.73 35.62 -1.46
C LEU A 160 -11.02 36.19 -0.92
N MET A 161 -12.12 35.50 -1.17
CA MET A 161 -13.41 35.85 -0.60
C MET A 161 -13.36 35.69 0.93
N PRO A 162 -13.79 36.68 1.73
CA PRO A 162 -13.86 36.51 3.18
C PRO A 162 -14.87 35.44 3.54
N GLY A 163 -14.49 34.52 4.42
CA GLY A 163 -15.34 33.42 4.83
C GLY A 163 -14.78 32.71 6.03
N ALA A 164 -15.51 31.71 6.51
CA ALA A 164 -15.15 31.00 7.73
C ALA A 164 -13.98 30.02 7.51
N THR A 165 -14.07 29.16 6.50
CA THR A 165 -13.09 28.09 6.32
C THR A 165 -13.00 27.66 4.86
N TYR A 166 -11.80 27.71 4.31
CA TYR A 166 -11.44 27.08 3.06
C TYR A 166 -10.99 25.64 3.37
N ALA A 167 -11.51 24.66 2.66
CA ALA A 167 -11.22 23.24 2.93
C ALA A 167 -11.10 22.41 1.65
N ASP A 168 -10.25 21.41 1.69
CA ASP A 168 -10.16 20.32 0.73
C ASP A 168 -9.68 19.05 1.44
N THR A 169 -9.79 17.93 0.76
CA THR A 169 -9.20 16.66 1.18
C THR A 169 -8.29 16.14 0.07
N LEU A 170 -6.99 16.21 0.29
CA LEU A 170 -6.04 15.49 -0.53
C LEU A 170 -6.00 14.03 -0.08
N ARG A 171 -6.46 13.15 -0.95
CA ARG A 171 -6.48 11.70 -0.73
C ARG A 171 -5.32 11.05 -1.44
N VAL A 172 -4.59 10.18 -0.75
CA VAL A 172 -3.59 9.29 -1.38
C VAL A 172 -4.11 7.87 -1.30
N THR A 173 -4.16 7.21 -2.44
CA THR A 173 -4.58 5.81 -2.57
C THR A 173 -3.39 4.96 -2.96
N LEU A 174 -3.20 3.85 -2.25
CA LEU A 174 -2.24 2.80 -2.57
C LEU A 174 -3.02 1.54 -2.93
N THR A 175 -2.81 1.00 -4.12
CA THR A 175 -3.48 -0.21 -4.60
C THR A 175 -2.44 -1.24 -4.99
N ALA A 176 -2.33 -2.35 -4.25
CA ALA A 176 -1.41 -3.44 -4.57
C ALA A 176 -1.95 -4.29 -5.74
N HIS A 177 -1.05 -4.76 -6.59
CA HIS A 177 -1.33 -5.62 -7.77
C HIS A 177 -1.30 -7.10 -7.45
#